data_d973f0c62a661d1fc46644041919b4bf
#
_entry.id   d973f0c62a661d1fc46644041919b4bf
#
_cell.length_a   1.000
_cell.length_b   1.000
_cell.length_c   1.000
_cell.angle_alpha   90.00
_cell.angle_beta   90.00
_cell.angle_gamma   90.00
#
_symmetry.space_group_name_H-M   'P 1'
#
loop_
_entity.id
_entity.type
_entity.pdbx_description
1 polymer ?
#
loop_
_entity_poly.entity_id
_entity_poly.type
_entity_poly.pdbx_seq_one_letter_code
_entity_poly.pdbx_strand_id
1 'polypeptide(L)'
;MLAAAAIAGADEFLAVGGAHAVAAMAYGFADGDRDGETEFERVDVIAGPGNKFVTAAKQLVSGVIGIDMLAGPSELVVLADGSSHPAVVAADLLAQAEHDADASAMLVTTDGGLADSVQAELGTQLAELATRDVAERALGNGFVCVCESLDEAISVTDRVAPEHLEIMTADAEVVAGRIRNAGACFIGARTAEVVGDYGAGPNHTLPTGGTARFKAGLSVMDFLRLRTWIRLEDDSEAAGTLLADTVRIAEMEGLAGHAASARARLGSDVRCQ
;
A
#
# COMPACT_ATOMS: atom_id res chain seq x y z
N MET A 1 -8.86 16.82 14.51
CA MET A 1 -8.34 17.01 13.12
C MET A 1 -7.54 18.31 13.00
N LEU A 2 -8.09 19.52 13.19
CA LEU A 2 -7.35 20.80 13.07
C LEU A 2 -6.10 20.88 13.95
N ALA A 3 -6.18 20.46 15.22
CA ALA A 3 -5.01 20.45 16.12
C ALA A 3 -3.90 19.51 15.60
N ALA A 4 -4.26 18.34 15.06
CA ALA A 4 -3.30 17.41 14.49
C ALA A 4 -2.64 17.98 13.23
N ALA A 5 -3.41 18.62 12.35
CA ALA A 5 -2.89 19.30 11.17
C ALA A 5 -1.88 20.39 11.53
N ALA A 6 -2.21 21.23 12.53
CA ALA A 6 -1.31 22.27 13.01
C ALA A 6 -0.03 21.72 13.64
N ILE A 7 -0.11 20.63 14.42
CA ILE A 7 1.06 19.98 15.02
C ILE A 7 1.93 19.33 13.94
N ALA A 8 1.30 18.76 12.91
CA ALA A 8 2.01 18.16 11.78
C ALA A 8 2.65 19.19 10.83
N GLY A 9 2.37 20.48 11.01
CA GLY A 9 2.93 21.54 10.17
C GLY A 9 2.27 21.64 8.80
N ALA A 10 0.96 21.36 8.69
CA ALA A 10 0.23 21.56 7.46
C ALA A 10 0.15 23.05 7.14
N ASP A 11 0.49 23.44 5.93
CA ASP A 11 0.47 24.84 5.46
C ASP A 11 -0.97 25.30 5.17
N GLU A 12 -1.81 24.41 4.64
CA GLU A 12 -3.18 24.70 4.26
C GLU A 12 -4.15 23.62 4.76
N PHE A 13 -5.38 24.01 5.03
CA PHE A 13 -6.45 23.11 5.43
C PHE A 13 -7.73 23.40 4.65
N LEU A 14 -8.11 22.48 3.78
CA LEU A 14 -9.37 22.53 3.04
C LEU A 14 -10.49 21.86 3.83
N ALA A 15 -11.54 22.61 4.18
CA ALA A 15 -12.71 22.08 4.88
C ALA A 15 -13.68 21.37 3.90
N VAL A 16 -13.14 20.45 3.09
CA VAL A 16 -13.88 19.66 2.11
C VAL A 16 -13.41 18.21 2.19
N GLY A 17 -14.29 17.26 1.88
CA GLY A 17 -13.99 15.83 1.94
C GLY A 17 -14.51 15.06 0.73
N GLY A 18 -14.26 13.75 0.72
CA GLY A 18 -14.75 12.86 -0.34
C GLY A 18 -14.12 13.12 -1.70
N ALA A 19 -14.82 12.74 -2.77
CA ALA A 19 -14.33 12.90 -4.14
C ALA A 19 -14.06 14.38 -4.52
N HIS A 20 -14.76 15.31 -3.90
CA HIS A 20 -14.57 16.76 -4.14
C HIS A 20 -13.18 17.22 -3.66
N ALA A 21 -12.71 16.74 -2.50
CA ALA A 21 -11.37 17.05 -2.01
C ALA A 21 -10.31 16.48 -2.95
N VAL A 22 -10.49 15.24 -3.42
CA VAL A 22 -9.57 14.62 -4.38
C VAL A 22 -9.51 15.42 -5.68
N ALA A 23 -10.66 15.85 -6.21
CA ALA A 23 -10.70 16.66 -7.41
C ALA A 23 -10.05 18.04 -7.22
N ALA A 24 -10.33 18.70 -6.10
CA ALA A 24 -9.73 19.99 -5.76
C ALA A 24 -8.18 19.88 -5.69
N MET A 25 -7.67 18.86 -5.01
CA MET A 25 -6.22 18.64 -4.92
C MET A 25 -5.61 18.28 -6.29
N ALA A 26 -6.29 17.49 -7.12
CA ALA A 26 -5.75 17.03 -8.40
C ALA A 26 -5.70 18.14 -9.47
N TYR A 27 -6.66 19.05 -9.46
CA TYR A 27 -6.82 20.06 -10.53
C TYR A 27 -6.61 21.47 -10.07
N GLY A 28 -6.58 21.74 -8.76
CA GLY A 28 -6.69 23.06 -8.20
C GLY A 28 -8.08 23.64 -8.42
N PHE A 29 -8.32 24.82 -7.92
CA PHE A 29 -9.53 25.58 -8.20
C PHE A 29 -9.29 27.08 -8.04
N ALA A 30 -10.06 27.89 -8.79
CA ALA A 30 -10.11 29.33 -8.65
C ALA A 30 -11.45 29.73 -8.00
N ASP A 31 -11.42 30.70 -7.11
CA ASP A 31 -12.66 31.36 -6.63
C ASP A 31 -13.17 32.28 -7.73
N GLY A 32 -14.41 32.04 -8.16
CA GLY A 32 -15.04 32.81 -9.23
C GLY A 32 -15.30 34.29 -8.91
N ASP A 33 -15.18 34.67 -7.63
CA ASP A 33 -15.42 36.02 -7.15
C ASP A 33 -14.13 36.86 -6.98
N ARG A 34 -12.95 36.29 -7.23
CA ARG A 34 -11.67 36.99 -7.05
C ARG A 34 -10.85 36.94 -8.34
N ASP A 35 -10.88 37.96 -9.14
CA ASP A 35 -10.01 38.34 -10.27
C ASP A 35 -9.24 37.23 -11.03
N GLY A 36 -9.72 35.97 -11.00
CA GLY A 36 -9.13 34.84 -11.74
C GLY A 36 -7.84 34.25 -11.15
N GLU A 37 -7.44 34.66 -9.94
CA GLU A 37 -6.31 33.99 -9.23
C GLU A 37 -6.74 32.62 -8.71
N THR A 38 -5.90 31.62 -8.96
CA THR A 38 -6.11 30.27 -8.43
C THR A 38 -6.02 30.33 -6.91
N GLU A 39 -7.12 30.04 -6.21
CA GLU A 39 -7.14 30.06 -4.75
C GLU A 39 -6.38 28.87 -4.17
N PHE A 40 -6.36 27.75 -4.90
CA PHE A 40 -5.65 26.54 -4.52
C PHE A 40 -4.95 25.90 -5.72
N GLU A 41 -3.63 25.76 -5.65
CA GLU A 41 -2.86 25.09 -6.67
C GLU A 41 -3.00 23.57 -6.57
N ARG A 42 -2.92 22.88 -7.72
CA ARG A 42 -2.91 21.42 -7.75
C ARG A 42 -1.70 20.87 -7.00
N VAL A 43 -1.89 19.74 -6.34
CA VAL A 43 -0.80 19.01 -5.66
C VAL A 43 -0.13 18.02 -6.59
N ASP A 44 1.09 17.60 -6.25
CA ASP A 44 1.81 16.55 -6.97
C ASP A 44 1.41 15.14 -6.54
N VAL A 45 1.05 14.95 -5.25
CA VAL A 45 0.72 13.64 -4.66
C VAL A 45 -0.45 13.77 -3.71
N ILE A 46 -1.41 12.83 -3.80
CA ILE A 46 -2.47 12.65 -2.81
C ILE A 46 -2.20 11.36 -2.03
N ALA A 47 -2.13 11.47 -0.71
CA ALA A 47 -2.01 10.34 0.21
C ALA A 47 -3.11 10.36 1.26
N GLY A 48 -3.50 9.18 1.72
CA GLY A 48 -4.47 8.96 2.79
C GLY A 48 -5.61 8.03 2.39
N PRO A 49 -6.18 7.34 3.38
CA PRO A 49 -7.32 6.43 3.18
C PRO A 49 -8.62 7.21 2.98
N GLY A 50 -9.65 6.51 2.54
CA GLY A 50 -10.99 7.06 2.42
C GLY A 50 -11.99 5.99 2.00
N ASN A 51 -13.25 6.37 1.95
CA ASN A 51 -14.31 5.47 1.51
C ASN A 51 -14.23 5.15 0.00
N LYS A 52 -15.07 4.23 -0.47
CA LYS A 52 -15.11 3.79 -1.88
C LYS A 52 -15.21 4.92 -2.91
N PHE A 53 -15.82 6.06 -2.57
CA PHE A 53 -15.89 7.23 -3.46
C PHE A 53 -14.56 7.98 -3.54
N VAL A 54 -13.82 8.05 -2.44
CA VAL A 54 -12.45 8.60 -2.41
C VAL A 54 -11.51 7.70 -3.22
N THR A 55 -11.59 6.38 -3.02
CA THR A 55 -10.79 5.40 -3.78
C THR A 55 -11.07 5.50 -5.28
N ALA A 56 -12.35 5.56 -5.69
CA ALA A 56 -12.72 5.76 -7.08
C ALA A 56 -12.21 7.09 -7.65
N ALA A 57 -12.31 8.17 -6.88
CA ALA A 57 -11.79 9.47 -7.30
C ALA A 57 -10.25 9.45 -7.45
N LYS A 58 -9.52 8.84 -6.49
CA LYS A 58 -8.06 8.65 -6.60
C LYS A 58 -7.69 7.85 -7.86
N GLN A 59 -8.45 6.79 -8.16
CA GLN A 59 -8.24 6.01 -9.38
C GLN A 59 -8.39 6.86 -10.64
N LEU A 60 -9.41 7.73 -10.71
CA LEU A 60 -9.64 8.60 -11.87
C LEU A 60 -8.52 9.63 -12.07
N VAL A 61 -7.90 10.12 -11.00
CA VAL A 61 -6.85 11.14 -11.08
C VAL A 61 -5.44 10.56 -11.08
N SER A 62 -5.24 9.26 -10.91
CA SER A 62 -3.92 8.63 -10.82
C SER A 62 -3.05 8.77 -12.08
N GLY A 63 -3.65 9.13 -13.22
CA GLY A 63 -2.92 9.49 -14.44
C GLY A 63 -2.55 10.97 -14.54
N VAL A 64 -3.00 11.80 -13.59
CA VAL A 64 -2.78 13.26 -13.57
C VAL A 64 -1.79 13.64 -12.47
N ILE A 65 -1.91 13.00 -11.32
CA ILE A 65 -1.07 13.23 -10.14
C ILE A 65 -0.65 11.88 -9.52
N GLY A 66 0.36 11.91 -8.64
CA GLY A 66 0.72 10.74 -7.83
C GLY A 66 -0.35 10.42 -6.79
N ILE A 67 -0.56 9.13 -6.55
CA ILE A 67 -1.37 8.65 -5.43
C ILE A 67 -0.57 7.62 -4.62
N ASP A 68 -0.85 7.52 -3.33
CA ASP A 68 -0.28 6.48 -2.48
C ASP A 68 -0.73 5.09 -2.93
N MET A 69 -2.02 4.81 -2.81
CA MET A 69 -2.63 3.53 -3.19
C MET A 69 -4.15 3.66 -3.39
N LEU A 70 -4.73 2.60 -3.94
CA LEU A 70 -6.18 2.40 -4.00
C LEU A 70 -6.57 1.46 -2.87
N ALA A 71 -7.00 2.01 -1.73
CA ALA A 71 -7.42 1.22 -0.59
C ALA A 71 -8.81 0.62 -0.81
N GLY A 72 -8.95 -0.67 -0.53
CA GLY A 72 -10.19 -1.40 -0.38
C GLY A 72 -10.64 -1.48 1.09
N PRO A 73 -11.60 -2.36 1.42
CA PRO A 73 -11.93 -2.70 2.79
C PRO A 73 -10.73 -3.29 3.53
N SER A 74 -10.66 -3.06 4.84
CA SER A 74 -9.58 -3.60 5.67
C SER A 74 -9.63 -5.13 5.76
N GLU A 75 -8.47 -5.75 5.82
CA GLU A 75 -8.28 -7.21 5.78
C GLU A 75 -7.29 -7.66 6.84
N LEU A 76 -7.65 -8.73 7.56
CA LEU A 76 -6.74 -9.45 8.45
C LEU A 76 -6.70 -10.93 8.10
N VAL A 77 -5.50 -11.47 7.98
CA VAL A 77 -5.25 -12.92 8.07
C VAL A 77 -4.55 -13.21 9.38
N VAL A 78 -5.11 -14.12 10.17
CA VAL A 78 -4.41 -14.77 11.28
C VAL A 78 -3.87 -16.11 10.77
N LEU A 79 -2.54 -16.24 10.72
CA LEU A 79 -1.85 -17.50 10.45
C LEU A 79 -1.47 -18.16 11.77
N ALA A 80 -2.14 -19.24 12.13
CA ALA A 80 -2.03 -19.87 13.44
C ALA A 80 -1.77 -21.38 13.35
N ASP A 81 -1.17 -21.94 14.39
CA ASP A 81 -1.04 -23.38 14.59
C ASP A 81 -1.63 -23.81 15.94
N GLY A 82 -1.56 -25.10 16.26
CA GLY A 82 -2.11 -25.64 17.51
C GLY A 82 -1.50 -25.10 18.82
N SER A 83 -0.47 -24.26 18.76
CA SER A 83 0.09 -23.56 19.92
C SER A 83 -0.66 -22.27 20.26
N SER A 84 -1.52 -21.78 19.38
CA SER A 84 -2.27 -20.54 19.52
C SER A 84 -3.43 -20.68 20.50
N HIS A 85 -3.76 -19.58 21.18
CA HIS A 85 -4.90 -19.55 22.10
C HIS A 85 -6.18 -19.14 21.35
N PRO A 86 -7.22 -19.98 21.29
CA PRO A 86 -8.42 -19.73 20.48
C PRO A 86 -9.11 -18.40 20.80
N ALA A 87 -9.22 -18.04 22.09
CA ALA A 87 -9.86 -16.81 22.51
C ALA A 87 -9.09 -15.54 22.06
N VAL A 88 -7.77 -15.61 21.93
CA VAL A 88 -6.95 -14.49 21.43
C VAL A 88 -7.17 -14.35 19.92
N VAL A 89 -7.08 -15.44 19.15
CA VAL A 89 -7.35 -15.44 17.73
C VAL A 89 -8.76 -14.90 17.42
N ALA A 90 -9.76 -15.33 18.19
CA ALA A 90 -11.12 -14.84 18.02
C ALA A 90 -11.26 -13.35 18.32
N ALA A 91 -10.56 -12.84 19.36
CA ALA A 91 -10.59 -11.43 19.69
C ALA A 91 -10.00 -10.55 18.57
N ASP A 92 -8.90 -10.98 17.96
CA ASP A 92 -8.25 -10.22 16.88
C ASP A 92 -9.09 -10.27 15.58
N LEU A 93 -9.71 -11.41 15.26
CA LEU A 93 -10.65 -11.51 14.16
C LEU A 93 -11.88 -10.61 14.35
N LEU A 94 -12.38 -10.47 15.60
CA LEU A 94 -13.48 -9.57 15.91
C LEU A 94 -13.06 -8.09 15.89
N ALA A 95 -11.85 -7.78 16.36
CA ALA A 95 -11.30 -6.42 16.27
C ALA A 95 -11.22 -5.95 14.81
N GLN A 96 -10.78 -6.83 13.89
CA GLN A 96 -10.81 -6.54 12.46
C GLN A 96 -12.25 -6.40 11.93
N ALA A 97 -13.15 -7.28 12.34
CA ALA A 97 -14.52 -7.32 11.83
C ALA A 97 -15.36 -6.10 12.25
N GLU A 98 -15.02 -5.43 13.36
CA GLU A 98 -15.78 -4.26 13.82
C GLU A 98 -15.46 -2.96 13.09
N HIS A 99 -14.37 -2.92 12.27
CA HIS A 99 -13.98 -1.72 11.52
C HIS A 99 -15.05 -1.27 10.51
N ASP A 100 -15.56 -2.21 9.69
CA ASP A 100 -16.55 -1.93 8.64
C ASP A 100 -17.27 -3.22 8.25
N ALA A 101 -18.52 -3.11 7.81
CA ALA A 101 -19.28 -4.25 7.34
C ALA A 101 -18.69 -4.95 6.09
N ASP A 102 -17.84 -4.22 5.33
CA ASP A 102 -17.13 -4.75 4.16
C ASP A 102 -15.73 -5.31 4.53
N ALA A 103 -15.29 -5.22 5.80
CA ALA A 103 -14.02 -5.78 6.27
C ALA A 103 -13.96 -7.31 6.14
N SER A 104 -12.75 -7.87 6.06
CA SER A 104 -12.53 -9.32 5.96
C SER A 104 -11.62 -9.81 7.07
N ALA A 105 -12.10 -10.76 7.88
CA ALA A 105 -11.32 -11.43 8.93
C ALA A 105 -11.15 -12.91 8.57
N MET A 106 -9.92 -13.36 8.42
CA MET A 106 -9.58 -14.67 7.86
C MET A 106 -8.67 -15.45 8.79
N LEU A 107 -8.95 -16.74 8.95
CA LEU A 107 -8.05 -17.67 9.68
C LEU A 107 -7.46 -18.68 8.72
N VAL A 108 -6.14 -18.77 8.71
CA VAL A 108 -5.38 -19.82 8.05
C VAL A 108 -4.65 -20.64 9.13
N THR A 109 -4.92 -21.92 9.22
CA THR A 109 -4.35 -22.76 10.28
C THR A 109 -3.98 -24.14 9.78
N THR A 110 -3.04 -24.80 10.48
CA THR A 110 -2.70 -26.21 10.27
C THR A 110 -3.41 -27.14 11.26
N ASP A 111 -4.27 -26.58 12.14
CA ASP A 111 -4.95 -27.34 13.20
C ASP A 111 -6.48 -27.15 13.11
N GLY A 112 -7.18 -28.21 12.71
CA GLY A 112 -8.65 -28.20 12.63
C GLY A 112 -9.32 -28.04 14.00
N GLY A 113 -8.70 -28.55 15.07
CA GLY A 113 -9.23 -28.40 16.43
C GLY A 113 -9.15 -26.94 16.91
N LEU A 114 -8.08 -26.23 16.52
CA LEU A 114 -7.97 -24.78 16.74
C LEU A 114 -9.10 -24.05 15.98
N ALA A 115 -9.33 -24.40 14.72
CA ALA A 115 -10.37 -23.76 13.92
C ALA A 115 -11.75 -23.88 14.57
N ASP A 116 -12.12 -25.08 15.01
CA ASP A 116 -13.38 -25.34 15.73
C ASP A 116 -13.47 -24.54 17.03
N SER A 117 -12.38 -24.47 17.79
CA SER A 117 -12.32 -23.72 19.05
C SER A 117 -12.42 -22.21 18.84
N VAL A 118 -11.78 -21.66 17.81
CA VAL A 118 -11.89 -20.25 17.42
C VAL A 118 -13.31 -19.92 17.00
N GLN A 119 -13.97 -20.79 16.26
CA GLN A 119 -15.37 -20.58 15.87
C GLN A 119 -16.32 -20.53 17.08
N ALA A 120 -16.10 -21.38 18.09
CA ALA A 120 -16.87 -21.35 19.32
C ALA A 120 -16.63 -20.05 20.12
N GLU A 121 -15.37 -19.62 20.22
CA GLU A 121 -14.97 -18.36 20.89
C GLU A 121 -15.56 -17.13 20.16
N LEU A 122 -15.51 -17.08 18.82
CA LEU A 122 -16.16 -16.04 18.03
C LEU A 122 -17.64 -15.90 18.38
N GLY A 123 -18.38 -17.02 18.49
CA GLY A 123 -19.79 -16.99 18.88
C GLY A 123 -20.01 -16.41 20.27
N THR A 124 -19.13 -16.76 21.21
CA THR A 124 -19.21 -16.27 22.62
C THR A 124 -18.89 -14.78 22.69
N GLN A 125 -17.77 -14.36 22.14
CA GLN A 125 -17.30 -12.97 22.22
C GLN A 125 -18.17 -12.01 21.39
N LEU A 126 -18.64 -12.43 20.21
CA LEU A 126 -19.55 -11.65 19.38
C LEU A 126 -20.86 -11.33 20.11
N ALA A 127 -21.36 -12.24 20.96
CA ALA A 127 -22.59 -12.01 21.72
C ALA A 127 -22.45 -10.85 22.73
N GLU A 128 -21.25 -10.57 23.20
CA GLU A 128 -20.94 -9.50 24.19
C GLU A 128 -20.44 -8.21 23.50
N LEU A 129 -20.14 -8.25 22.18
CA LEU A 129 -19.56 -7.14 21.47
C LEU A 129 -20.59 -6.04 21.19
N ALA A 130 -20.28 -4.80 21.57
CA ALA A 130 -21.18 -3.65 21.33
C ALA A 130 -21.40 -3.34 19.82
N THR A 131 -20.39 -3.65 18.99
CA THR A 131 -20.38 -3.46 17.53
C THR A 131 -20.84 -4.70 16.77
N ARG A 132 -21.53 -5.62 17.44
CA ARG A 132 -21.95 -6.93 16.93
C ARG A 132 -22.54 -6.90 15.52
N ASP A 133 -23.45 -5.97 15.25
CA ASP A 133 -24.18 -5.93 13.96
C ASP A 133 -23.23 -5.64 12.77
N VAL A 134 -22.13 -4.91 12.98
CA VAL A 134 -21.11 -4.65 11.99
C VAL A 134 -20.20 -5.87 11.85
N ALA A 135 -19.69 -6.37 12.98
CA ALA A 135 -18.78 -7.51 13.00
C ALA A 135 -19.39 -8.79 12.41
N GLU A 136 -20.69 -9.07 12.68
CA GLU A 136 -21.40 -10.23 12.14
C GLU A 136 -21.47 -10.20 10.60
N ARG A 137 -21.64 -9.02 10.01
CA ARG A 137 -21.62 -8.86 8.54
C ARG A 137 -20.23 -9.06 7.97
N ALA A 138 -19.23 -8.44 8.61
CA ALA A 138 -17.84 -8.51 8.18
C ALA A 138 -17.29 -9.94 8.24
N LEU A 139 -17.63 -10.72 9.29
CA LEU A 139 -17.25 -12.13 9.40
C LEU A 139 -17.78 -12.96 8.21
N GLY A 140 -18.90 -12.55 7.60
CA GLY A 140 -19.42 -13.20 6.39
C GLY A 140 -18.55 -13.01 5.15
N ASN A 141 -17.62 -12.07 5.15
CA ASN A 141 -16.66 -11.81 4.05
C ASN A 141 -15.35 -12.59 4.24
N GLY A 142 -15.13 -13.15 5.45
CA GLY A 142 -13.94 -13.91 5.77
C GLY A 142 -14.06 -15.39 5.44
N PHE A 143 -13.02 -16.14 5.78
CA PHE A 143 -13.01 -17.59 5.68
C PHE A 143 -12.10 -18.21 6.75
N VAL A 144 -12.29 -19.52 6.97
CA VAL A 144 -11.35 -20.37 7.70
C VAL A 144 -10.78 -21.37 6.70
N CYS A 145 -9.44 -21.45 6.64
CA CYS A 145 -8.72 -22.41 5.82
C CYS A 145 -7.86 -23.33 6.70
N VAL A 146 -8.20 -24.61 6.73
CA VAL A 146 -7.38 -25.62 7.41
C VAL A 146 -6.47 -26.28 6.37
N CYS A 147 -5.17 -26.10 6.55
CA CYS A 147 -4.11 -26.57 5.67
C CYS A 147 -3.49 -27.86 6.17
N GLU A 148 -3.01 -28.69 5.26
CA GLU A 148 -2.34 -29.95 5.60
C GLU A 148 -0.91 -29.74 6.13
N SER A 149 -0.31 -28.58 5.84
CA SER A 149 1.06 -28.25 6.25
C SER A 149 1.26 -26.74 6.40
N LEU A 150 2.32 -26.36 7.13
CA LEU A 150 2.74 -24.96 7.25
C LEU A 150 3.15 -24.36 5.90
N ASP A 151 3.74 -25.17 4.99
CA ASP A 151 4.09 -24.71 3.64
C ASP A 151 2.86 -24.34 2.83
N GLU A 152 1.79 -25.10 2.95
CA GLU A 152 0.51 -24.78 2.34
C GLU A 152 -0.11 -23.53 2.96
N ALA A 153 -0.11 -23.42 4.29
CA ALA A 153 -0.65 -22.29 5.00
C ALA A 153 0.06 -20.97 4.60
N ILE A 154 1.40 -20.98 4.49
CA ILE A 154 2.19 -19.86 3.97
C ILE A 154 1.81 -19.55 2.52
N SER A 155 1.65 -20.59 1.68
CA SER A 155 1.25 -20.39 0.27
C SER A 155 -0.15 -19.79 0.13
N VAL A 156 -1.09 -20.19 0.97
CA VAL A 156 -2.45 -19.60 1.03
C VAL A 156 -2.35 -18.14 1.46
N THR A 157 -1.62 -17.84 2.53
CA THR A 157 -1.40 -16.47 3.03
C THR A 157 -0.77 -15.58 1.96
N ASP A 158 0.29 -16.04 1.29
CA ASP A 158 0.94 -15.30 0.21
C ASP A 158 0.02 -15.08 -1.01
N ARG A 159 -0.95 -15.97 -1.25
CA ARG A 159 -1.96 -15.80 -2.31
C ARG A 159 -3.01 -14.77 -1.94
N VAL A 160 -3.43 -14.72 -0.70
CA VAL A 160 -4.31 -13.66 -0.19
C VAL A 160 -3.58 -12.33 -0.27
N ALA A 161 -2.32 -12.27 0.14
CA ALA A 161 -1.51 -11.06 0.23
C ALA A 161 -2.23 -9.97 1.04
N PRO A 162 -2.56 -10.25 2.32
CA PRO A 162 -3.44 -9.42 3.12
C PRO A 162 -2.83 -8.07 3.48
N GLU A 163 -3.68 -7.13 3.85
CA GLU A 163 -3.30 -5.87 4.48
C GLU A 163 -2.55 -6.11 5.79
N HIS A 164 -3.20 -6.81 6.72
CA HIS A 164 -2.63 -7.19 8.00
C HIS A 164 -2.45 -8.70 8.06
N LEU A 165 -1.30 -9.13 8.54
CA LEU A 165 -0.99 -10.54 8.79
C LEU A 165 -0.51 -10.71 10.23
N GLU A 166 -1.30 -11.38 11.04
CA GLU A 166 -0.85 -11.91 12.33
C GLU A 166 -0.28 -13.31 12.19
N ILE A 167 0.88 -13.54 12.78
CA ILE A 167 1.57 -14.83 12.75
C ILE A 167 1.63 -15.36 14.17
N MET A 168 0.70 -16.24 14.49
CA MET A 168 0.52 -16.85 15.82
C MET A 168 0.93 -18.33 15.82
N THR A 169 2.10 -18.62 15.28
CA THR A 169 2.67 -19.97 15.28
C THR A 169 3.74 -20.11 16.34
N ALA A 170 4.08 -21.35 16.72
CA ALA A 170 5.16 -21.63 17.68
C ALA A 170 6.49 -20.97 17.28
N ASP A 171 6.81 -20.98 15.98
CA ASP A 171 8.02 -20.39 15.41
C ASP A 171 7.69 -19.16 14.54
N ALA A 172 6.96 -18.19 15.11
CA ALA A 172 6.41 -17.04 14.36
C ALA A 172 7.46 -16.23 13.58
N GLU A 173 8.67 -16.01 14.14
CA GLU A 173 9.74 -15.30 13.44
C GLU A 173 10.26 -16.05 12.21
N VAL A 174 10.38 -17.38 12.31
CA VAL A 174 10.78 -18.22 11.18
C VAL A 174 9.73 -18.19 10.08
N VAL A 175 8.45 -18.24 10.45
CA VAL A 175 7.33 -18.15 9.51
C VAL A 175 7.31 -16.78 8.86
N ALA A 176 7.47 -15.70 9.61
CA ALA A 176 7.53 -14.34 9.10
C ALA A 176 8.62 -14.16 8.03
N GLY A 177 9.81 -14.75 8.25
CA GLY A 177 10.91 -14.73 7.28
C GLY A 177 10.61 -15.47 5.96
N ARG A 178 9.52 -16.25 5.88
CA ARG A 178 9.09 -16.99 4.69
C ARG A 178 7.93 -16.33 3.94
N ILE A 179 7.20 -15.44 4.60
CA ILE A 179 6.11 -14.65 3.98
C ILE A 179 6.70 -13.66 2.97
N ARG A 180 6.04 -13.52 1.85
CA ARG A 180 6.45 -12.63 0.76
C ARG A 180 5.49 -11.46 0.55
N ASN A 181 4.22 -11.69 0.81
CA ASN A 181 3.15 -10.77 0.43
C ASN A 181 2.25 -10.48 1.64
N ALA A 182 2.52 -9.38 2.33
CA ALA A 182 1.64 -8.80 3.34
C ALA A 182 1.90 -7.30 3.44
N GLY A 183 0.90 -6.51 3.78
CA GLY A 183 1.05 -5.08 4.01
C GLY A 183 1.84 -4.80 5.29
N ALA A 184 1.44 -5.42 6.40
CA ALA A 184 2.17 -5.45 7.67
C ALA A 184 2.11 -6.83 8.29
N CYS A 185 3.17 -7.21 9.02
CA CYS A 185 3.25 -8.48 9.76
C CYS A 185 3.34 -8.20 11.26
N PHE A 186 2.48 -8.85 12.03
CA PHE A 186 2.43 -8.85 13.49
C PHE A 186 2.90 -10.21 13.98
N ILE A 187 4.04 -10.25 14.67
CA ILE A 187 4.77 -11.49 14.90
C ILE A 187 4.61 -11.94 16.35
N GLY A 188 4.04 -13.12 16.53
CA GLY A 188 3.83 -13.77 17.83
C GLY A 188 2.55 -13.34 18.53
N ALA A 189 2.00 -14.22 19.35
CA ALA A 189 0.69 -14.10 20.03
C ALA A 189 0.54 -12.89 20.97
N ARG A 190 1.60 -12.13 21.23
CA ARG A 190 1.56 -10.89 22.03
C ARG A 190 1.45 -9.62 21.20
N THR A 191 1.53 -9.73 19.90
CA THR A 191 1.57 -8.59 18.98
C THR A 191 0.25 -8.51 18.23
N ALA A 192 -0.77 -7.99 18.91
CA ALA A 192 -2.07 -7.77 18.33
C ALA A 192 -2.01 -6.75 17.18
N GLU A 193 -2.79 -6.97 16.13
CA GLU A 193 -2.89 -6.08 14.95
C GLU A 193 -3.23 -4.64 15.35
N VAL A 194 -4.17 -4.45 16.28
CA VAL A 194 -4.61 -3.13 16.75
C VAL A 194 -3.47 -2.25 17.29
N VAL A 195 -2.33 -2.82 17.71
CA VAL A 195 -1.16 -2.01 18.12
C VAL A 195 -0.63 -1.16 16.99
N GLY A 196 -0.78 -1.62 15.74
CA GLY A 196 -0.39 -0.92 14.53
C GLY A 196 -1.13 0.40 14.36
N ASP A 197 -2.39 0.45 14.75
CA ASP A 197 -3.25 1.63 14.66
C ASP A 197 -2.95 2.69 15.73
N TYR A 198 -2.43 2.27 16.89
CA TYR A 198 -2.40 3.13 18.07
C TYR A 198 -1.03 3.50 18.62
N GLY A 199 0.06 3.11 18.04
CA GLY A 199 1.31 3.64 18.54
C GLY A 199 2.55 2.78 18.37
N ALA A 200 2.50 1.71 17.63
CA ALA A 200 3.68 0.91 17.29
C ALA A 200 4.70 1.69 16.42
N GLY A 201 4.26 2.78 15.80
CA GLY A 201 5.10 3.69 15.03
C GLY A 201 5.05 3.52 13.51
N PRO A 202 4.92 2.32 12.92
CA PRO A 202 4.69 2.17 11.49
C PRO A 202 3.40 2.86 11.02
N ASN A 203 3.36 3.24 9.74
CA ASN A 203 2.15 3.79 9.14
C ASN A 203 1.13 2.67 8.93
N HIS A 204 -0.13 2.93 9.29
CA HIS A 204 -1.23 1.97 9.14
C HIS A 204 -1.98 2.09 7.81
N THR A 205 -1.57 2.97 6.89
CA THR A 205 -2.11 3.03 5.52
C THR A 205 -1.42 1.97 4.68
N LEU A 206 -2.07 0.83 4.53
CA LEU A 206 -1.50 -0.40 4.00
C LEU A 206 -2.20 -0.83 2.70
N PRO A 207 -1.54 -1.64 1.87
CA PRO A 207 -2.12 -2.15 0.63
C PRO A 207 -3.18 -3.23 0.93
N THR A 208 -4.36 -3.10 0.34
CA THR A 208 -5.49 -4.03 0.47
C THR A 208 -5.78 -4.75 -0.84
N GLY A 209 -6.69 -5.73 -0.84
CA GLY A 209 -7.15 -6.41 -2.04
C GLY A 209 -6.04 -7.15 -2.79
N GLY A 210 -5.09 -7.71 -2.07
CA GLY A 210 -3.96 -8.44 -2.63
C GLY A 210 -2.89 -7.57 -3.27
N THR A 211 -2.95 -6.24 -3.14
CA THR A 211 -1.96 -5.31 -3.72
C THR A 211 -0.62 -5.33 -2.99
N ALA A 212 -0.54 -5.95 -1.81
CA ALA A 212 0.71 -6.22 -1.09
C ALA A 212 1.74 -7.03 -1.91
N ARG A 213 1.33 -7.62 -3.04
CA ARG A 213 2.21 -8.29 -4.00
C ARG A 213 3.18 -7.35 -4.71
N PHE A 214 2.84 -6.06 -4.81
CA PHE A 214 3.63 -5.07 -5.57
C PHE A 214 3.65 -3.68 -4.94
N LYS A 215 2.92 -3.47 -3.85
CA LYS A 215 2.87 -2.20 -3.13
C LYS A 215 3.19 -2.42 -1.66
N ALA A 216 3.96 -1.53 -1.07
CA ALA A 216 4.19 -1.45 0.37
C ALA A 216 3.19 -0.49 1.02
N GLY A 217 3.15 -0.45 2.35
CA GLY A 217 2.46 0.60 3.11
C GLY A 217 3.00 1.99 2.80
N LEU A 218 2.20 3.00 3.07
CA LEU A 218 2.57 4.41 2.86
C LEU A 218 3.88 4.74 3.57
N SER A 219 4.81 5.29 2.83
CA SER A 219 6.15 5.62 3.31
C SER A 219 6.69 6.89 2.66
N VAL A 220 7.85 7.35 3.11
CA VAL A 220 8.55 8.48 2.49
C VAL A 220 8.87 8.25 1.01
N MET A 221 8.94 6.97 0.58
CA MET A 221 9.21 6.61 -0.81
C MET A 221 8.10 7.03 -1.76
N ASP A 222 6.86 7.15 -1.29
CA ASP A 222 5.71 7.59 -2.09
C ASP A 222 5.81 9.08 -2.46
N PHE A 223 6.62 9.84 -1.76
CA PHE A 223 6.88 11.27 -2.00
C PHE A 223 8.23 11.52 -2.70
N LEU A 224 8.97 10.47 -3.03
CA LEU A 224 10.26 10.56 -3.71
C LEU A 224 10.13 10.12 -5.16
N ARG A 225 10.96 10.74 -6.00
CA ARG A 225 11.10 10.32 -7.41
C ARG A 225 12.56 10.17 -7.77
N LEU A 226 12.86 9.16 -8.54
CA LEU A 226 14.19 8.99 -9.13
C LEU A 226 14.35 9.96 -10.29
N ARG A 227 15.51 10.65 -10.31
CA ARG A 227 15.93 11.47 -11.44
C ARG A 227 17.21 10.90 -12.01
N THR A 228 17.21 10.63 -13.29
CA THR A 228 18.41 10.16 -14.01
C THR A 228 19.19 11.35 -14.53
N TRP A 229 20.49 11.34 -14.31
CA TRP A 229 21.45 12.26 -14.87
C TRP A 229 22.38 11.51 -15.79
N ILE A 230 22.53 11.98 -17.03
CA ILE A 230 23.48 11.44 -18.01
C ILE A 230 24.41 12.56 -18.41
N ARG A 231 25.71 12.33 -18.20
CA ARG A 231 26.76 13.23 -18.60
C ARG A 231 27.85 12.39 -19.25
N LEU A 232 28.20 12.71 -20.49
CA LEU A 232 29.41 12.22 -21.12
C LEU A 232 30.53 13.23 -20.79
N GLU A 233 31.55 12.74 -20.08
CA GLU A 233 32.74 13.54 -19.79
C GLU A 233 33.74 13.36 -20.92
N ASP A 234 34.03 14.47 -21.59
CA ASP A 234 35.07 14.69 -22.59
C ASP A 234 35.43 13.51 -23.55
N ASP A 235 36.45 13.68 -24.39
CA ASP A 235 36.93 12.84 -25.48
C ASP A 235 37.42 11.43 -25.06
N SER A 236 36.82 10.81 -24.04
CA SER A 236 37.18 9.45 -23.68
C SER A 236 36.79 8.47 -24.82
N GLU A 237 37.59 7.45 -25.04
CA GLU A 237 37.32 6.38 -26.01
C GLU A 237 35.93 5.74 -25.77
N ALA A 238 35.53 5.61 -24.49
CA ALA A 238 34.22 5.08 -24.11
C ALA A 238 33.07 5.99 -24.56
N ALA A 239 33.19 7.31 -24.42
CA ALA A 239 32.17 8.26 -24.88
C ALA A 239 32.07 8.25 -26.42
N GLY A 240 33.21 8.21 -27.11
CA GLY A 240 33.25 8.07 -28.58
C GLY A 240 32.58 6.77 -29.06
N THR A 241 32.86 5.66 -28.42
CA THR A 241 32.24 4.36 -28.72
C THR A 241 30.72 4.40 -28.51
N LEU A 242 30.26 4.94 -27.37
CA LEU A 242 28.84 5.07 -27.09
C LEU A 242 28.11 5.93 -28.14
N LEU A 243 28.70 7.05 -28.54
CA LEU A 243 28.12 7.91 -29.57
C LEU A 243 28.08 7.22 -30.93
N ALA A 244 29.14 6.49 -31.32
CA ALA A 244 29.18 5.73 -32.58
C ALA A 244 28.12 4.62 -32.61
N ASP A 245 27.97 3.88 -31.50
CA ASP A 245 26.95 2.84 -31.39
C ASP A 245 25.54 3.45 -31.38
N THR A 246 25.34 4.61 -30.75
CA THR A 246 24.08 5.35 -30.80
C THR A 246 23.71 5.73 -32.24
N VAL A 247 24.68 6.20 -33.06
CA VAL A 247 24.45 6.48 -34.48
C VAL A 247 23.97 5.23 -35.19
N ARG A 248 24.69 4.12 -35.03
CA ARG A 248 24.36 2.85 -35.71
C ARG A 248 22.96 2.33 -35.35
N ILE A 249 22.64 2.34 -34.06
CA ILE A 249 21.32 1.86 -33.58
C ILE A 249 20.21 2.77 -34.11
N ALA A 250 20.38 4.09 -34.04
CA ALA A 250 19.40 5.04 -34.54
C ALA A 250 19.16 4.90 -36.06
N GLU A 251 20.22 4.61 -36.85
CA GLU A 251 20.10 4.32 -38.27
C GLU A 251 19.32 3.01 -38.54
N MET A 252 19.59 1.97 -37.74
CA MET A 252 18.87 0.70 -37.83
C MET A 252 17.36 0.84 -37.50
N GLU A 253 17.03 1.76 -36.60
CA GLU A 253 15.65 2.12 -36.25
C GLU A 253 14.99 3.09 -37.22
N GLY A 254 15.72 3.62 -38.23
CA GLY A 254 15.23 4.62 -39.15
C GLY A 254 15.10 6.03 -38.58
N LEU A 255 15.73 6.29 -37.41
CA LEU A 255 15.69 7.56 -36.69
C LEU A 255 16.82 8.51 -37.11
N ALA A 256 16.75 9.05 -38.32
CA ALA A 256 17.81 9.88 -38.91
C ALA A 256 18.17 11.11 -38.06
N GLY A 257 17.20 11.75 -37.39
CA GLY A 257 17.44 12.89 -36.51
C GLY A 257 18.26 12.49 -35.25
N HIS A 258 17.99 11.31 -34.69
CA HIS A 258 18.76 10.77 -33.55
C HIS A 258 20.19 10.45 -33.97
N ALA A 259 20.36 9.79 -35.13
CA ALA A 259 21.68 9.51 -35.71
C ALA A 259 22.46 10.80 -35.96
N ALA A 260 21.84 11.83 -36.54
CA ALA A 260 22.46 13.12 -36.79
C ALA A 260 22.89 13.84 -35.52
N SER A 261 22.02 13.77 -34.47
CA SER A 261 22.32 14.37 -33.16
C SER A 261 23.55 13.72 -32.49
N ALA A 262 23.64 12.40 -32.49
CA ALA A 262 24.81 11.69 -31.93
C ALA A 262 26.06 11.94 -32.79
N ARG A 263 25.94 11.90 -34.14
CA ARG A 263 27.05 12.14 -35.07
C ARG A 263 27.66 13.54 -34.96
N ALA A 264 26.84 14.56 -34.68
CA ALA A 264 27.30 15.93 -34.48
C ALA A 264 28.23 16.06 -33.25
N ARG A 265 28.25 15.07 -32.36
CA ARG A 265 29.12 15.02 -31.16
C ARG A 265 30.34 14.13 -31.35
N LEU A 266 30.43 13.39 -32.47
CA LEU A 266 31.62 12.63 -32.83
C LEU A 266 32.64 13.58 -33.48
N GLY A 267 33.78 13.77 -32.83
CA GLY A 267 34.88 14.55 -33.39
C GLY A 267 34.66 16.08 -33.42
N SER A 268 33.70 16.59 -32.67
CA SER A 268 33.50 18.03 -32.53
C SER A 268 34.19 18.56 -31.26
N ASP A 269 34.86 19.75 -31.39
CA ASP A 269 35.28 20.57 -30.25
C ASP A 269 34.08 21.15 -29.47
N VAL A 270 33.08 20.29 -29.16
CA VAL A 270 31.96 20.70 -28.30
C VAL A 270 32.44 20.74 -26.86
N ARG A 271 33.18 21.80 -26.54
CA ARG A 271 33.54 22.10 -25.14
C ARG A 271 32.32 22.64 -24.42
N CYS A 272 31.92 21.95 -23.33
CA CYS A 272 31.01 22.54 -22.36
C CYS A 272 31.62 23.86 -21.85
N GLN A 273 30.96 24.99 -22.15
CA GLN A 273 31.20 26.26 -21.47
C GLN A 273 30.57 26.25 -20.09
#